data_3aa2d14f931c43b8777b198929bce4f7
#
_entry.id   3aa2d14f931c43b8777b198929bce4f7
#
_cell.length_a   1.000
_cell.length_b   1.000
_cell.length_c   1.000
_cell.angle_alpha   90.00
_cell.angle_beta   90.00
_cell.angle_gamma   90.00
#
_symmetry.space_group_name_H-M   'P 1'
#
loop_
_entity.id
_entity.type
_entity.pdbx_description
1 polymer ?
#
loop_
_entity_poly.entity_id
_entity_poly.type
_entity_poly.pdbx_seq_one_letter_code
_entity_poly.pdbx_strand_id
1 'polypeptide(L)'
;GLGHALDPADNLLLTRQILQSRKYLSRLLDISPDSLCIDFVPDTFGHNANVPEILADAGVKYMYHCRGTDGPRLYRFVAPSGKSTFNYREFRWYNGEISTESFEIVPAFCSQEKVDTFLCVYGVGDHGGGPSRRDIERITEYSKWPLTPTIRFGTFREFFDRVSVQRDDFPEIKRELNCLFTGCYTTQSRIKA
;
A
#
# COMPACT_ATOMS: atom_id res chain seq x y z
N GLY A 1 -10.57 9.92 2.67
CA GLY A 1 -9.74 10.80 1.90
C GLY A 1 -8.83 11.69 2.72
N LEU A 2 -7.67 11.18 3.15
CA LEU A 2 -6.68 11.98 3.88
C LEU A 2 -5.66 12.66 2.94
N GLY A 3 -5.88 12.59 1.63
CA GLY A 3 -4.91 13.00 0.62
C GLY A 3 -4.67 14.50 0.42
N HIS A 4 -5.37 15.39 1.14
CA HIS A 4 -5.30 16.84 0.85
C HIS A 4 -5.09 17.73 2.06
N ALA A 5 -4.41 17.26 3.07
CA ALA A 5 -3.95 18.15 4.12
C ALA A 5 -2.91 19.13 3.54
N LEU A 6 -3.36 20.31 3.18
CA LEU A 6 -2.51 21.42 2.71
C LEU A 6 -2.11 22.35 3.85
N ASP A 7 -2.86 22.33 4.95
CA ASP A 7 -2.64 23.16 6.13
C ASP A 7 -1.77 22.43 7.15
N PRO A 8 -0.80 23.08 7.81
CA PRO A 8 -0.08 22.53 8.95
C PRO A 8 -0.99 22.00 10.08
N ALA A 9 -2.15 22.62 10.29
CA ALA A 9 -3.14 22.14 11.26
C ALA A 9 -3.73 20.78 10.86
N ASP A 10 -4.01 20.58 9.56
CA ASP A 10 -4.51 19.30 9.05
C ASP A 10 -3.45 18.20 9.15
N ASN A 11 -2.19 18.53 8.92
CA ASN A 11 -1.08 17.61 9.12
C ASN A 11 -0.97 17.15 10.58
N LEU A 12 -1.16 18.07 11.53
CA LEU A 12 -1.16 17.74 12.96
C LEU A 12 -2.34 16.85 13.34
N LEU A 13 -3.53 17.09 12.79
CA LEU A 13 -4.70 16.26 13.01
C LEU A 13 -4.48 14.85 12.44
N LEU A 14 -3.94 14.72 11.26
CA LEU A 14 -3.62 13.42 10.65
C LEU A 14 -2.59 12.65 11.50
N THR A 15 -1.52 13.31 11.91
CA THR A 15 -0.51 12.71 12.79
C THR A 15 -1.14 12.20 14.08
N ARG A 16 -2.00 13.01 14.73
CA ARG A 16 -2.71 12.60 15.93
C ARG A 16 -3.63 11.39 15.72
N GLN A 17 -4.36 11.36 14.61
CA GLN A 17 -5.22 10.22 14.27
C GLN A 17 -4.41 8.93 14.13
N ILE A 18 -3.29 8.97 13.44
CA ILE A 18 -2.41 7.80 13.28
C ILE A 18 -1.86 7.35 14.65
N LEU A 19 -1.33 8.26 15.44
CA LEU A 19 -0.79 7.95 16.76
C LEU A 19 -1.85 7.38 17.72
N GLN A 20 -3.05 7.95 17.73
CA GLN A 20 -4.15 7.44 18.54
C GLN A 20 -4.62 6.07 18.07
N SER A 21 -4.72 5.87 16.75
CA SER A 21 -5.09 4.57 16.17
C SER A 21 -4.06 3.49 16.53
N ARG A 22 -2.77 3.78 16.41
CA ARG A 22 -1.70 2.86 16.83
C ARG A 22 -1.78 2.52 18.31
N LYS A 23 -1.97 3.52 19.16
CA LYS A 23 -2.12 3.32 20.61
C LYS A 23 -3.36 2.49 20.95
N TYR A 24 -4.49 2.76 20.31
CA TYR A 24 -5.73 2.04 20.52
C TYR A 24 -5.63 0.60 20.06
N LEU A 25 -5.22 0.39 18.81
CA LEU A 25 -5.14 -0.93 18.21
C LEU A 25 -4.07 -1.82 18.88
N SER A 26 -2.92 -1.27 19.27
CA SER A 26 -1.91 -2.05 19.99
C SER A 26 -2.42 -2.57 21.32
N ARG A 27 -3.22 -1.81 22.04
CA ARG A 27 -3.87 -2.25 23.30
C ARG A 27 -4.97 -3.27 23.04
N LEU A 28 -5.82 -3.00 22.03
CA LEU A 28 -6.97 -3.85 21.72
C LEU A 28 -6.53 -5.25 21.25
N LEU A 29 -5.46 -5.31 20.48
CA LEU A 29 -4.96 -6.54 19.85
C LEU A 29 -3.79 -7.18 20.62
N ASP A 30 -3.36 -6.56 21.71
CA ASP A 30 -2.19 -6.99 22.50
C ASP A 30 -0.92 -7.17 21.66
N ILE A 31 -0.62 -6.18 20.82
CA ILE A 31 0.54 -6.17 19.92
C ILE A 31 1.42 -4.94 20.14
N SER A 32 2.69 -5.05 19.77
CA SER A 32 3.58 -3.87 19.78
C SER A 32 3.07 -2.79 18.81
N PRO A 33 3.09 -1.50 19.21
CA PRO A 33 2.81 -0.39 18.29
C PRO A 33 3.67 -0.44 17.01
N ASP A 34 4.89 -0.96 17.08
CA ASP A 34 5.78 -1.10 15.93
C ASP A 34 5.32 -2.15 14.92
N SER A 35 4.39 -3.00 15.30
CA SER A 35 3.72 -3.92 14.37
C SER A 35 2.77 -3.19 13.43
N LEU A 36 2.26 -2.01 13.83
CA LEU A 36 1.37 -1.16 13.05
C LEU A 36 2.19 -0.17 12.21
N CYS A 37 2.97 -0.69 11.26
CA CYS A 37 3.93 0.07 10.48
C CYS A 37 3.55 0.23 8.99
N ILE A 38 2.32 -0.14 8.62
CA ILE A 38 1.84 -0.10 7.25
C ILE A 38 0.62 0.80 7.15
N ASP A 39 0.65 1.75 6.23
CA ASP A 39 -0.51 2.52 5.79
C ASP A 39 -1.16 1.79 4.61
N PHE A 40 -2.40 1.33 4.82
CA PHE A 40 -3.17 0.60 3.82
C PHE A 40 -4.27 1.49 3.26
N VAL A 41 -4.01 2.07 2.10
CA VAL A 41 -4.87 3.08 1.46
C VAL A 41 -5.16 2.73 -0.01
N PRO A 42 -5.77 1.57 -0.28
CA PRO A 42 -5.86 1.02 -1.63
C PRO A 42 -6.59 1.92 -2.60
N ASP A 43 -7.65 2.58 -2.19
CA ASP A 43 -8.54 3.35 -3.06
C ASP A 43 -8.53 4.87 -2.81
N THR A 44 -7.58 5.36 -2.05
CA THR A 44 -7.41 6.81 -1.85
C THR A 44 -6.97 7.47 -3.16
N PHE A 45 -7.67 8.52 -3.58
CA PHE A 45 -7.53 9.09 -4.92
C PHE A 45 -6.25 9.91 -5.11
N GLY A 46 -5.59 10.28 -4.03
CA GLY A 46 -4.32 10.97 -4.11
C GLY A 46 -3.69 11.16 -2.74
N HIS A 47 -2.40 11.47 -2.72
CA HIS A 47 -1.62 11.68 -1.51
C HIS A 47 -0.79 12.97 -1.64
N ASN A 48 -0.89 13.84 -0.63
CA ASN A 48 -0.08 15.05 -0.53
C ASN A 48 1.41 14.71 -0.35
N ALA A 49 2.28 15.58 -0.85
CA ALA A 49 3.74 15.40 -0.76
C ALA A 49 4.27 15.31 0.69
N ASN A 50 3.51 15.80 1.70
CA ASN A 50 3.88 15.71 3.11
C ASN A 50 3.46 14.40 3.80
N VAL A 51 2.66 13.56 3.15
CA VAL A 51 2.19 12.29 3.73
C VAL A 51 3.36 11.41 4.22
N PRO A 52 4.48 11.26 3.49
CA PRO A 52 5.60 10.44 3.98
C PRO A 52 6.21 10.96 5.28
N GLU A 53 6.25 12.27 5.48
CA GLU A 53 6.74 12.84 6.74
C GLU A 53 5.83 12.49 7.91
N ILE A 54 4.52 12.69 7.72
CA ILE A 54 3.50 12.38 8.75
C ILE A 54 3.55 10.91 9.13
N LEU A 55 3.64 10.03 8.14
CA LEU A 55 3.70 8.58 8.33
C LEU A 55 4.99 8.18 9.06
N ALA A 56 6.15 8.70 8.62
CA ALA A 56 7.44 8.40 9.23
C ALA A 56 7.51 8.88 10.68
N ASP A 57 7.01 10.08 10.98
CA ASP A 57 6.96 10.62 12.35
C ASP A 57 6.02 9.82 13.25
N ALA A 58 4.99 9.25 12.69
CA ALA A 58 4.10 8.34 13.39
C ALA A 58 4.64 6.89 13.47
N GLY A 59 5.84 6.60 12.96
CA GLY A 59 6.45 5.27 12.98
C GLY A 59 5.89 4.29 11.94
N VAL A 60 5.21 4.80 10.92
CA VAL A 60 4.76 4.03 9.75
C VAL A 60 5.88 4.01 8.72
N LYS A 61 6.27 2.84 8.26
CA LYS A 61 7.42 2.63 7.37
C LYS A 61 7.02 2.37 5.93
N TYR A 62 5.86 1.77 5.74
CA TYR A 62 5.39 1.22 4.48
C TYR A 62 4.03 1.77 4.11
N MET A 63 3.77 1.89 2.81
CA MET A 63 2.49 2.34 2.29
C MET A 63 2.07 1.46 1.11
N TYR A 64 0.84 0.98 1.16
CA TYR A 64 0.21 0.25 0.07
C TYR A 64 -0.92 1.07 -0.53
N HIS A 65 -0.92 1.21 -1.85
CA HIS A 65 -1.96 1.94 -2.58
C HIS A 65 -2.13 1.43 -4.01
N CYS A 66 -3.25 1.80 -4.66
CA CYS A 66 -3.48 1.47 -6.08
C CYS A 66 -3.45 2.70 -6.98
N ARG A 67 -3.90 3.84 -6.49
CA ARG A 67 -4.09 5.08 -7.25
C ARG A 67 -3.00 6.13 -6.97
N GLY A 68 -3.07 7.23 -7.67
CA GLY A 68 -2.28 8.44 -7.37
C GLY A 68 -1.07 8.65 -8.24
N THR A 69 -0.55 7.63 -8.91
CA THR A 69 0.56 7.74 -9.86
C THR A 69 0.53 6.61 -10.90
N ASP A 70 1.09 6.87 -12.05
CA ASP A 70 1.40 5.92 -13.12
C ASP A 70 2.89 5.48 -13.13
N GLY A 71 3.67 5.96 -12.16
CA GLY A 71 5.09 5.71 -12.02
C GLY A 71 5.46 4.28 -11.59
N PRO A 72 6.62 4.09 -10.95
CA PRO A 72 7.11 2.79 -10.51
C PRO A 72 6.16 2.08 -9.54
N ARG A 73 6.31 0.77 -9.41
CA ARG A 73 5.51 -0.04 -8.49
C ARG A 73 6.11 -0.08 -7.09
N LEU A 74 7.43 -0.20 -7.02
CA LEU A 74 8.19 -0.15 -5.77
C LEU A 74 9.04 1.12 -5.77
N TYR A 75 8.89 1.97 -4.75
CA TYR A 75 9.57 3.25 -4.70
C TYR A 75 9.62 3.83 -3.28
N ARG A 76 10.50 4.81 -3.09
CA ARG A 76 10.49 5.66 -1.91
C ARG A 76 9.67 6.91 -2.18
N PHE A 77 8.64 7.13 -1.40
CA PHE A 77 7.89 8.39 -1.41
C PHE A 77 8.56 9.34 -0.42
N VAL A 78 9.10 10.43 -0.90
CA VAL A 78 9.98 11.32 -0.14
C VAL A 78 9.31 12.68 0.03
N ALA A 79 9.11 13.08 1.28
CA ALA A 79 8.59 14.40 1.63
C ALA A 79 9.64 15.51 1.38
N PRO A 80 9.22 16.79 1.30
CA PRO A 80 10.14 17.92 1.20
C PRO A 80 11.19 17.98 2.32
N SER A 81 10.90 17.46 3.51
CA SER A 81 11.83 17.34 4.64
C SER A 81 12.91 16.27 4.45
N GLY A 82 12.79 15.41 3.45
CA GLY A 82 13.66 14.26 3.23
C GLY A 82 13.20 12.97 3.94
N LYS A 83 12.21 13.03 4.82
CA LYS A 83 11.61 11.83 5.40
C LYS A 83 10.87 11.04 4.33
N SER A 84 10.85 9.71 4.46
CA SER A 84 10.29 8.85 3.42
C SER A 84 9.60 7.61 3.96
N THR A 85 8.69 7.08 3.16
CA THR A 85 8.13 5.74 3.30
C THR A 85 8.52 4.88 2.11
N PHE A 86 8.58 3.56 2.30
CA PHE A 86 8.73 2.63 1.19
C PHE A 86 7.35 2.18 0.73
N ASN A 87 7.07 2.34 -0.55
CA ASN A 87 5.73 2.21 -1.10
C ASN A 87 5.63 1.06 -2.10
N TYR A 88 4.50 0.38 -2.08
CA TYR A 88 4.07 -0.52 -3.14
C TYR A 88 2.76 -0.02 -3.74
N ARG A 89 2.81 0.29 -5.03
CA ARG A 89 1.63 0.54 -5.84
C ARG A 89 1.18 -0.77 -6.49
N GLU A 90 -0.01 -1.22 -6.12
CA GLU A 90 -0.58 -2.49 -6.60
C GLU A 90 -0.46 -2.64 -8.12
N PHE A 91 -0.02 -3.81 -8.55
CA PHE A 91 0.15 -4.10 -9.97
C PHE A 91 -1.18 -4.29 -10.69
N ARG A 92 -2.12 -4.98 -10.07
CA ARG A 92 -3.47 -5.22 -10.61
C ARG A 92 -4.48 -4.30 -9.92
N TRP A 93 -5.09 -4.78 -8.86
CA TRP A 93 -6.06 -4.08 -8.02
C TRP A 93 -6.18 -4.81 -6.69
N TYR A 94 -6.72 -4.17 -5.68
CA TYR A 94 -6.80 -4.72 -4.33
C TYR A 94 -7.92 -5.77 -4.12
N ASN A 95 -8.66 -6.13 -5.14
CA ASN A 95 -9.77 -7.10 -5.12
C ASN A 95 -9.68 -8.07 -6.32
N GLY A 96 -8.54 -8.67 -6.53
CA GLY A 96 -8.33 -9.60 -7.64
C GLY A 96 -8.92 -11.00 -7.40
N GLU A 97 -9.26 -11.70 -8.48
CA GLU A 97 -9.48 -13.14 -8.45
C GLU A 97 -8.18 -13.90 -8.67
N ILE A 98 -8.10 -15.09 -8.07
CA ILE A 98 -6.98 -16.01 -8.33
C ILE A 98 -7.25 -16.75 -9.64
N SER A 99 -6.37 -16.57 -10.61
CA SER A 99 -6.41 -17.21 -11.92
C SER A 99 -4.98 -17.53 -12.39
N THR A 100 -4.85 -18.22 -13.52
CA THR A 100 -3.53 -18.48 -14.13
C THR A 100 -2.80 -17.19 -14.51
N GLU A 101 -3.51 -16.16 -14.92
CA GLU A 101 -2.97 -14.83 -15.18
C GLU A 101 -2.23 -14.23 -13.98
N SER A 102 -2.61 -14.66 -12.74
CA SER A 102 -1.93 -14.21 -11.52
C SER A 102 -0.46 -14.63 -11.50
N PHE A 103 -0.06 -15.66 -12.23
CA PHE A 103 1.33 -16.15 -12.30
C PHE A 103 2.09 -15.59 -13.50
N GLU A 104 1.40 -15.30 -14.60
CA GLU A 104 2.01 -14.79 -15.83
C GLU A 104 2.67 -13.42 -15.58
N ILE A 105 2.11 -12.63 -14.69
CA ILE A 105 2.64 -11.30 -14.35
C ILE A 105 3.86 -11.35 -13.44
N VAL A 106 4.08 -12.43 -12.68
CA VAL A 106 5.15 -12.51 -11.68
C VAL A 106 6.54 -12.32 -12.28
N PRO A 107 6.93 -13.03 -13.36
CA PRO A 107 8.24 -12.85 -13.97
C PRO A 107 8.45 -11.44 -14.51
N ALA A 108 7.42 -10.86 -15.12
CA ALA A 108 7.49 -9.50 -15.66
C ALA A 108 7.68 -8.47 -14.55
N PHE A 109 6.87 -8.56 -13.49
CA PHE A 109 7.01 -7.70 -12.31
C PHE A 109 8.39 -7.83 -11.66
N CYS A 110 8.80 -9.06 -11.34
CA CYS A 110 10.09 -9.31 -10.69
C CYS A 110 11.27 -8.81 -11.52
N SER A 111 11.22 -8.98 -12.82
CA SER A 111 12.26 -8.48 -13.74
C SER A 111 12.27 -6.95 -13.80
N GLN A 112 11.10 -6.32 -13.89
CA GLN A 112 10.96 -4.86 -13.97
C GLN A 112 11.40 -4.19 -12.70
N GLU A 113 10.93 -4.68 -11.55
CA GLU A 113 11.23 -4.10 -10.23
C GLU A 113 12.56 -4.59 -9.65
N LYS A 114 13.20 -5.58 -10.29
CA LYS A 114 14.47 -6.23 -9.85
C LYS A 114 14.37 -6.81 -8.43
N VAL A 115 13.30 -7.56 -8.19
CA VAL A 115 13.02 -8.24 -6.93
C VAL A 115 12.61 -9.69 -7.18
N ASP A 116 12.67 -10.54 -6.17
CA ASP A 116 12.35 -11.97 -6.27
C ASP A 116 10.94 -12.32 -5.77
N THR A 117 10.15 -11.33 -5.40
CA THR A 117 8.87 -11.54 -4.73
C THR A 117 7.80 -10.60 -5.28
N PHE A 118 6.66 -11.17 -5.59
CA PHE A 118 5.43 -10.47 -5.96
C PHE A 118 4.36 -10.64 -4.88
N LEU A 119 3.63 -9.60 -4.57
CA LEU A 119 2.46 -9.65 -3.69
C LEU A 119 1.20 -9.70 -4.53
N CYS A 120 0.41 -10.76 -4.37
CA CYS A 120 -0.90 -10.88 -4.99
C CYS A 120 -1.99 -10.64 -3.93
N VAL A 121 -2.66 -9.51 -4.03
CA VAL A 121 -3.82 -9.19 -3.19
C VAL A 121 -5.07 -9.74 -3.87
N TYR A 122 -5.90 -10.48 -3.13
CA TYR A 122 -7.09 -11.13 -3.69
C TYR A 122 -8.26 -11.10 -2.72
N GLY A 123 -9.46 -11.29 -3.25
CA GLY A 123 -10.72 -11.33 -2.52
C GLY A 123 -11.78 -10.46 -3.18
N VAL A 124 -13.01 -10.51 -2.67
CA VAL A 124 -14.17 -9.84 -3.28
C VAL A 124 -14.09 -8.31 -3.22
N GLY A 125 -13.43 -7.75 -2.21
CA GLY A 125 -13.11 -6.32 -2.17
C GLY A 125 -14.28 -5.37 -1.89
N ASP A 126 -14.47 -4.35 -2.71
CA ASP A 126 -15.32 -3.16 -2.53
C ASP A 126 -16.73 -3.40 -2.02
N HIS A 127 -17.34 -4.48 -2.43
CA HIS A 127 -18.75 -4.74 -2.18
C HIS A 127 -18.99 -5.58 -0.93
N GLY A 128 -17.98 -5.71 -0.09
CA GLY A 128 -18.02 -6.46 1.14
C GLY A 128 -17.77 -7.95 0.90
N GLY A 129 -16.68 -8.43 1.38
CA GLY A 129 -16.22 -9.80 1.27
C GLY A 129 -14.71 -9.87 1.42
N GLY A 130 -14.21 -11.08 1.46
CA GLY A 130 -12.79 -11.38 1.53
C GLY A 130 -12.44 -12.52 0.58
N PRO A 131 -11.40 -13.26 0.88
CA PRO A 131 -11.03 -14.46 0.14
C PRO A 131 -12.18 -15.47 0.14
N SER A 132 -12.51 -16.00 -1.03
CA SER A 132 -13.49 -17.08 -1.15
C SER A 132 -12.82 -18.45 -0.93
N ARG A 133 -13.63 -19.47 -0.59
CA ARG A 133 -13.14 -20.85 -0.55
C ARG A 133 -12.54 -21.27 -1.88
N ARG A 134 -13.16 -20.87 -2.99
CA ARG A 134 -12.67 -21.11 -4.35
C ARG A 134 -11.26 -20.55 -4.58
N ASP A 135 -10.96 -19.36 -4.06
CA ASP A 135 -9.63 -18.76 -4.19
C ASP A 135 -8.58 -19.57 -3.43
N ILE A 136 -8.91 -20.03 -2.22
CA ILE A 136 -8.01 -20.84 -1.39
C ILE A 136 -7.75 -22.21 -2.05
N GLU A 137 -8.79 -22.83 -2.60
CA GLU A 137 -8.68 -24.10 -3.33
C GLU A 137 -7.80 -23.94 -4.57
N ARG A 138 -7.98 -22.87 -5.35
CA ARG A 138 -7.15 -22.55 -6.51
C ARG A 138 -5.68 -22.31 -6.13
N ILE A 139 -5.42 -21.52 -5.09
CA ILE A 139 -4.05 -21.29 -4.59
C ILE A 139 -3.40 -22.63 -4.22
N THR A 140 -4.12 -23.48 -3.52
CA THR A 140 -3.64 -24.80 -3.09
C THR A 140 -3.38 -25.73 -4.28
N GLU A 141 -4.22 -25.69 -5.28
CA GLU A 141 -4.05 -26.42 -6.55
C GLU A 141 -2.81 -25.93 -7.30
N TYR A 142 -2.74 -24.64 -7.57
CA TYR A 142 -1.67 -24.03 -8.33
C TYR A 142 -0.30 -24.16 -7.67
N SER A 143 -0.25 -24.20 -6.35
CA SER A 143 1.01 -24.41 -5.63
C SER A 143 1.67 -25.76 -5.91
N LYS A 144 0.93 -26.72 -6.49
CA LYS A 144 1.41 -28.05 -6.89
C LYS A 144 1.85 -28.14 -8.34
N TRP A 145 1.56 -27.12 -9.13
CA TRP A 145 1.88 -27.16 -10.55
C TRP A 145 3.38 -27.04 -10.80
N PRO A 146 3.93 -27.77 -11.75
CA PRO A 146 5.31 -27.57 -12.17
C PRO A 146 5.48 -26.20 -12.83
N LEU A 147 6.63 -25.60 -12.68
CA LEU A 147 7.00 -24.32 -13.31
C LEU A 147 6.21 -23.08 -12.81
N THR A 148 5.42 -23.22 -11.76
CA THR A 148 4.83 -22.04 -11.10
C THR A 148 5.82 -21.45 -10.10
N PRO A 149 5.77 -20.13 -9.84
CA PRO A 149 6.48 -19.55 -8.72
C PRO A 149 6.09 -20.23 -7.40
N THR A 150 6.98 -20.24 -6.43
CA THR A 150 6.63 -20.69 -5.09
C THR A 150 5.54 -19.80 -4.50
N ILE A 151 4.39 -20.39 -4.21
CA ILE A 151 3.24 -19.69 -3.66
C ILE A 151 3.16 -19.93 -2.16
N ARG A 152 2.98 -18.89 -1.39
CA ARG A 152 2.70 -18.96 0.05
C ARG A 152 1.72 -17.89 0.46
N PHE A 153 0.93 -18.17 1.49
CA PHE A 153 0.18 -17.14 2.18
C PHE A 153 1.15 -16.27 2.98
N GLY A 154 0.91 -14.98 2.99
CA GLY A 154 1.78 -14.03 3.67
C GLY A 154 1.03 -12.76 4.05
N THR A 155 1.74 -11.87 4.70
CA THR A 155 1.25 -10.55 5.09
C THR A 155 1.93 -9.44 4.28
N PHE A 156 1.32 -8.26 4.23
CA PHE A 156 1.96 -7.07 3.67
C PHE A 156 3.33 -6.80 4.31
N ARG A 157 3.44 -7.03 5.62
CA ARG A 157 4.69 -6.81 6.33
C ARG A 157 5.80 -7.72 5.83
N GLU A 158 5.54 -9.01 5.72
CA GLU A 158 6.53 -9.98 5.20
C GLU A 158 6.98 -9.61 3.79
N PHE A 159 6.03 -9.16 2.96
CA PHE A 159 6.36 -8.68 1.61
C PHE A 159 7.29 -7.46 1.67
N PHE A 160 6.90 -6.42 2.41
CA PHE A 160 7.69 -5.19 2.50
C PHE A 160 9.07 -5.43 3.12
N ASP A 161 9.14 -6.16 4.23
CA ASP A 161 10.40 -6.48 4.90
C ASP A 161 11.35 -7.25 3.97
N ARG A 162 10.80 -8.13 3.10
CA ARG A 162 11.58 -8.88 2.13
C ARG A 162 12.05 -8.02 0.96
N VAL A 163 11.16 -7.25 0.32
CA VAL A 163 11.52 -6.55 -0.91
C VAL A 163 12.33 -5.27 -0.66
N SER A 164 12.09 -4.59 0.45
CA SER A 164 12.76 -3.31 0.76
C SER A 164 14.28 -3.41 0.93
N VAL A 165 14.81 -4.61 1.14
CA VAL A 165 16.24 -4.88 1.35
C VAL A 165 16.93 -5.55 0.16
N GLN A 166 16.20 -5.84 -0.92
CA GLN A 166 16.77 -6.55 -2.07
C GLN A 166 17.62 -5.66 -2.96
N ARG A 167 17.41 -4.34 -2.87
CA ARG A 167 18.21 -3.34 -3.60
C ARG A 167 18.13 -1.99 -2.90
N ASP A 168 19.13 -1.14 -3.11
CA ASP A 168 19.20 0.20 -2.51
C ASP A 168 18.75 1.29 -3.48
N ASP A 169 18.69 1.01 -4.79
CA ASP A 169 18.45 1.96 -5.88
C ASP A 169 16.95 2.07 -6.27
N PHE A 170 16.04 1.93 -5.31
CA PHE A 170 14.62 2.15 -5.58
C PHE A 170 14.36 3.60 -6.03
N PRO A 171 13.53 3.81 -7.05
CA PRO A 171 13.16 5.13 -7.49
C PRO A 171 12.59 5.98 -6.35
N GLU A 172 12.81 7.29 -6.41
CA GLU A 172 12.21 8.25 -5.49
C GLU A 172 11.14 9.07 -6.19
N ILE A 173 10.00 9.26 -5.51
CA ILE A 173 8.97 10.21 -5.92
C ILE A 173 8.92 11.32 -4.87
N LYS A 174 9.14 12.57 -5.34
CA LYS A 174 9.20 13.79 -4.51
C LYS A 174 8.08 14.79 -4.85
N ARG A 175 6.97 14.30 -5.36
CA ARG A 175 5.82 15.11 -5.78
C ARG A 175 4.54 14.52 -5.23
N GLU A 176 3.45 15.24 -5.29
CA GLU A 176 2.13 14.71 -4.97
C GLU A 176 1.79 13.48 -5.83
N LEU A 177 1.13 12.52 -5.21
CA LEU A 177 0.54 11.37 -5.88
C LEU A 177 -0.93 11.67 -6.17
N ASN A 178 -1.20 12.53 -7.16
CA ASN A 178 -2.53 13.05 -7.43
C ASN A 178 -2.77 13.21 -8.95
N CYS A 179 -2.40 12.21 -9.74
CA CYS A 179 -2.58 12.24 -11.19
C CYS A 179 -3.98 11.81 -11.67
N LEU A 180 -4.82 11.29 -10.76
CA LEU A 180 -6.15 10.78 -11.07
C LEU A 180 -7.21 11.47 -10.21
N PHE A 181 -8.35 11.80 -10.80
CA PHE A 181 -9.52 12.37 -10.09
C PHE A 181 -9.22 13.65 -9.30
N THR A 182 -8.40 14.52 -9.83
CA THR A 182 -7.93 15.74 -9.13
C THR A 182 -9.04 16.66 -8.63
N GLY A 183 -10.24 16.59 -9.20
CA GLY A 183 -11.40 17.38 -8.77
C GLY A 183 -12.22 16.80 -7.62
N CYS A 184 -12.00 15.54 -7.26
CA CYS A 184 -12.86 14.83 -6.28
C CYS A 184 -12.87 15.46 -4.88
N TYR A 185 -11.79 16.12 -4.50
CA TYR A 185 -11.62 16.67 -3.15
C TYR A 185 -11.97 18.15 -3.04
N THR A 186 -12.17 18.83 -4.16
CA THR A 186 -12.38 20.29 -4.20
C THR A 186 -13.85 20.70 -4.21
N THR A 187 -14.77 19.73 -4.28
CA THR A 187 -16.18 19.98 -4.43
C THR A 187 -16.89 20.33 -3.12
N GLN A 188 -17.76 21.34 -3.18
CA GLN A 188 -18.79 21.63 -2.18
C GLN A 188 -18.26 21.88 -0.76
N SER A 189 -17.42 22.88 -0.59
CA SER A 189 -16.95 23.32 0.74
C SER A 189 -18.10 23.55 1.74
N ARG A 190 -19.29 23.97 1.26
CA ARG A 190 -20.49 24.14 2.09
C ARG A 190 -21.02 22.85 2.72
N ILE A 191 -20.69 21.69 2.18
CA ILE A 191 -21.09 20.39 2.75
C ILE A 191 -20.11 19.95 3.83
N LYS A 192 -18.90 20.50 3.80
CA LYS A 192 -17.80 20.11 4.70
C LYS A 192 -17.57 21.09 5.84
N ALA A 193 -18.30 22.20 5.85
CA ALA A 193 -18.22 23.23 6.89
C ALA A 193 -19.07 22.90 8.12
#